data_a8af2f951d03b8774d499dc28e8061ce
#
_entry.id   a8af2f951d03b8774d499dc28e8061ce
#
_cell.length_a   1.000
_cell.length_b   1.000
_cell.length_c   1.000
_cell.angle_alpha   90.00
_cell.angle_beta   90.00
_cell.angle_gamma   90.00
#
_symmetry.space_group_name_H-M   'P 1'
#
loop_
_entity.id
_entity.type
_entity.pdbx_description
1 polymer ?
#
loop_
_entity_poly.entity_id
_entity_poly.type
_entity_poly.pdbx_seq_one_letter_code
_entity_poly.pdbx_strand_id
1 'polypeptide(L)'
;MDLSNLVTIVIPCKNENDIISKTLDLLNHQTGISGVKVIVCDSSDDGITKLTLWDRLEYNMDYFDLHIMDGGLPARARNNGFKLVTTPYVLFMDADIFLLDSDVLTNVVSKIKTEDLDLVSVRLRSDNGDYNYVYKVFDVLQRLSMLVSPFCLGGFMLTKTSKFKEIGGFDEEVKIAEDYAYSKQIKRDKFKVYNTFVYTPPRRFKDKGLWYMTKLMIGSLLNKNNKEYFKDGKDYWS
;
A
#
# COMPACT_ATOMS: atom_id res chain seq x y z
N MET A 1 13.10 -17.48 -4.46
CA MET A 1 13.01 -17.38 -2.96
C MET A 1 11.56 -17.69 -2.61
N ASP A 2 11.31 -18.56 -1.67
CA ASP A 2 9.97 -18.78 -1.12
C ASP A 2 9.59 -17.61 -0.22
N LEU A 3 8.46 -17.00 -0.48
CA LEU A 3 7.95 -15.82 0.24
C LEU A 3 6.92 -16.18 1.33
N SER A 4 6.38 -17.39 1.35
CA SER A 4 5.25 -17.79 2.21
C SER A 4 5.51 -17.60 3.71
N ASN A 5 6.75 -17.83 4.13
CA ASN A 5 7.18 -17.67 5.52
C ASN A 5 7.86 -16.30 5.79
N LEU A 6 7.92 -15.41 4.81
CA LEU A 6 8.63 -14.14 4.91
C LEU A 6 7.71 -12.93 4.92
N VAL A 7 6.67 -12.94 4.10
CA VAL A 7 5.78 -11.77 3.94
C VAL A 7 4.32 -12.16 3.91
N THR A 8 3.49 -11.35 4.54
CA THR A 8 2.04 -11.35 4.37
C THR A 8 1.65 -10.05 3.66
N ILE A 9 0.73 -10.12 2.71
CA ILE A 9 0.23 -8.96 1.96
C ILE A 9 -1.13 -8.57 2.52
N VAL A 10 -1.34 -7.28 2.81
CA VAL A 10 -2.62 -6.73 3.30
C VAL A 10 -3.09 -5.66 2.32
N ILE A 11 -4.28 -5.84 1.78
CA ILE A 11 -4.88 -5.00 0.73
C ILE A 11 -6.19 -4.40 1.24
N PRO A 12 -6.24 -3.10 1.58
CA PRO A 12 -7.50 -2.42 1.78
C PRO A 12 -8.23 -2.29 0.44
N CYS A 13 -9.51 -2.63 0.41
CA CYS A 13 -10.33 -2.62 -0.81
C CYS A 13 -11.67 -1.94 -0.54
N LYS A 14 -12.15 -1.12 -1.50
CA LYS A 14 -13.50 -0.56 -1.48
C LYS A 14 -13.98 -0.25 -2.90
N ASN A 15 -15.04 -0.96 -3.35
CA ASN A 15 -15.68 -0.76 -4.65
C ASN A 15 -14.68 -0.82 -5.84
N GLU A 16 -13.85 -1.86 -5.85
CA GLU A 16 -12.72 -2.00 -6.78
C GLU A 16 -12.80 -3.28 -7.64
N ASN A 17 -14.02 -3.72 -8.01
CA ASN A 17 -14.29 -5.00 -8.68
C ASN A 17 -13.24 -5.42 -9.73
N ASP A 18 -13.19 -4.72 -10.88
CA ASP A 18 -12.30 -5.10 -11.99
C ASP A 18 -10.82 -4.88 -11.64
N ILE A 19 -10.55 -3.91 -10.79
CA ILE A 19 -9.21 -3.50 -10.41
C ILE A 19 -8.60 -4.49 -9.44
N ILE A 20 -9.35 -4.91 -8.42
CA ILE A 20 -8.86 -5.90 -7.47
C ILE A 20 -8.60 -7.24 -8.15
N SER A 21 -9.47 -7.67 -9.08
CA SER A 21 -9.23 -8.87 -9.90
C SER A 21 -7.90 -8.79 -10.64
N LYS A 22 -7.65 -7.69 -11.36
CA LYS A 22 -6.38 -7.48 -12.07
C LYS A 22 -5.18 -7.48 -11.11
N THR A 23 -5.31 -6.87 -9.93
CA THR A 23 -4.25 -6.84 -8.92
C THR A 23 -3.92 -8.25 -8.43
N LEU A 24 -4.93 -9.05 -8.11
CA LEU A 24 -4.75 -10.42 -7.65
C LEU A 24 -4.19 -11.32 -8.76
N ASP A 25 -4.63 -11.15 -10.01
CA ASP A 25 -4.05 -11.85 -11.17
C ASP A 25 -2.56 -11.53 -11.34
N LEU A 26 -2.16 -10.26 -11.19
CA LEU A 26 -0.76 -9.87 -11.27
C LEU A 26 0.07 -10.37 -10.07
N LEU A 27 -0.54 -10.52 -8.89
CA LEU A 27 0.09 -11.18 -7.76
C LEU A 27 0.36 -12.67 -8.04
N ASN A 28 -0.56 -13.37 -8.72
CA ASN A 28 -0.35 -14.77 -9.13
C ASN A 28 0.87 -14.96 -10.03
N HIS A 29 1.30 -13.92 -10.74
CA HIS A 29 2.49 -13.96 -11.61
C HIS A 29 3.79 -13.62 -10.87
N GLN A 30 3.74 -13.30 -9.58
CA GLN A 30 4.95 -12.97 -8.82
C GLN A 30 5.75 -14.23 -8.46
N THR A 31 7.05 -14.17 -8.70
CA THR A 31 7.99 -15.24 -8.33
C THR A 31 7.94 -15.49 -6.81
N GLY A 32 7.71 -16.74 -6.41
CA GLY A 32 7.68 -17.15 -5.00
C GLY A 32 6.38 -16.80 -4.26
N ILE A 33 5.30 -16.49 -4.96
CA ILE A 33 4.00 -16.11 -4.37
C ILE A 33 3.24 -17.30 -3.78
N SER A 34 3.54 -18.52 -4.21
CA SER A 34 2.82 -19.73 -3.78
C SER A 34 2.77 -19.82 -2.25
N GLY A 35 1.57 -19.98 -1.70
CA GLY A 35 1.33 -20.09 -0.26
C GLY A 35 1.57 -18.81 0.55
N VAL A 36 1.87 -17.67 -0.08
CA VAL A 36 1.92 -16.35 0.60
C VAL A 36 0.51 -15.99 1.06
N LYS A 37 0.38 -15.58 2.31
CA LYS A 37 -0.91 -15.09 2.83
C LYS A 37 -1.22 -13.70 2.25
N VAL A 38 -2.36 -13.59 1.55
CA VAL A 38 -2.90 -12.33 1.01
C VAL A 38 -4.24 -12.05 1.70
N ILE A 39 -4.36 -10.92 2.36
CA ILE A 39 -5.52 -10.53 3.16
C ILE A 39 -6.16 -9.32 2.49
N VAL A 40 -7.32 -9.48 1.90
CA VAL A 40 -8.13 -8.39 1.36
C VAL A 40 -9.10 -7.93 2.44
N CYS A 41 -8.95 -6.67 2.87
CA CYS A 41 -9.82 -6.04 3.86
C CYS A 41 -10.89 -5.23 3.11
N ASP A 42 -12.03 -5.86 2.87
CA ASP A 42 -13.09 -5.33 2.03
C ASP A 42 -14.04 -4.40 2.80
N SER A 43 -14.23 -3.20 2.27
CA SER A 43 -15.16 -2.17 2.76
C SER A 43 -16.24 -1.85 1.74
N SER A 44 -16.40 -2.70 0.72
CA SER A 44 -17.28 -2.44 -0.41
C SER A 44 -18.76 -2.50 -0.01
N ASP A 45 -19.51 -1.60 -0.58
CA ASP A 45 -20.98 -1.52 -0.48
C ASP A 45 -21.67 -1.83 -1.82
N ASP A 46 -20.89 -2.05 -2.91
CA ASP A 46 -21.39 -2.33 -4.26
C ASP A 46 -21.86 -3.79 -4.49
N GLY A 47 -21.63 -4.69 -3.57
CA GLY A 47 -21.95 -6.12 -3.71
C GLY A 47 -21.16 -6.87 -4.78
N ILE A 48 -20.71 -6.22 -5.86
CA ILE A 48 -20.01 -6.85 -6.99
C ILE A 48 -18.56 -7.17 -6.60
N THR A 49 -17.86 -6.23 -6.00
CA THR A 49 -16.51 -6.45 -5.48
C THR A 49 -16.48 -7.63 -4.52
N LYS A 50 -17.47 -7.69 -3.63
CA LYS A 50 -17.62 -8.77 -2.65
C LYS A 50 -17.83 -10.13 -3.32
N LEU A 51 -18.72 -10.21 -4.30
CA LEU A 51 -18.95 -11.44 -5.07
C LEU A 51 -17.66 -11.90 -5.78
N THR A 52 -16.98 -10.99 -6.46
CA THR A 52 -15.72 -11.29 -7.14
C THR A 52 -14.67 -11.89 -6.20
N LEU A 53 -14.53 -11.35 -4.99
CA LEU A 53 -13.57 -11.88 -3.99
C LEU A 53 -14.01 -13.25 -3.48
N TRP A 54 -15.32 -13.46 -3.25
CA TRP A 54 -15.84 -14.75 -2.80
C TRP A 54 -15.70 -15.83 -3.88
N ASP A 55 -15.96 -15.51 -5.15
CA ASP A 55 -15.78 -16.44 -6.28
C ASP A 55 -14.30 -16.89 -6.36
N ARG A 56 -13.35 -15.97 -6.22
CA ARG A 56 -11.93 -16.33 -6.21
C ARG A 56 -11.57 -17.29 -5.08
N LEU A 57 -12.11 -17.08 -3.90
CA LEU A 57 -11.90 -17.94 -2.75
C LEU A 57 -12.55 -19.32 -2.94
N GLU A 58 -13.81 -19.34 -3.39
CA GLU A 58 -14.59 -20.57 -3.59
C GLU A 58 -13.95 -21.47 -4.66
N TYR A 59 -13.53 -20.90 -5.78
CA TYR A 59 -12.94 -21.66 -6.89
C TYR A 59 -11.43 -21.83 -6.78
N ASN A 60 -10.82 -21.39 -5.67
CA ASN A 60 -9.38 -21.48 -5.41
C ASN A 60 -8.52 -21.02 -6.60
N MET A 61 -8.83 -19.81 -7.09
CA MET A 61 -8.25 -19.28 -8.33
C MET A 61 -6.81 -18.80 -8.17
N ASP A 62 -6.31 -18.69 -6.94
CA ASP A 62 -5.04 -18.04 -6.62
C ASP A 62 -3.99 -19.06 -6.15
N TYR A 63 -2.73 -18.81 -6.49
CA TYR A 63 -1.59 -19.60 -5.99
C TYR A 63 -1.19 -19.23 -4.56
N PHE A 64 -1.64 -18.07 -4.08
CA PHE A 64 -1.47 -17.60 -2.70
C PHE A 64 -2.65 -18.00 -1.82
N ASP A 65 -2.48 -17.89 -0.51
CA ASP A 65 -3.51 -18.16 0.50
C ASP A 65 -4.37 -16.90 0.71
N LEU A 66 -5.52 -16.81 0.01
CA LEU A 66 -6.43 -15.67 0.04
C LEU A 66 -7.31 -15.68 1.30
N HIS A 67 -7.33 -14.57 2.00
CA HIS A 67 -8.23 -14.30 3.12
C HIS A 67 -9.03 -13.02 2.87
N ILE A 68 -10.30 -13.02 3.21
CA ILE A 68 -11.19 -11.86 3.13
C ILE A 68 -11.58 -11.46 4.54
N MET A 69 -11.47 -10.17 4.86
CA MET A 69 -11.83 -9.59 6.14
C MET A 69 -12.65 -8.32 5.98
N ASP A 70 -13.37 -7.94 7.02
CA ASP A 70 -14.01 -6.63 7.07
C ASP A 70 -12.95 -5.51 7.10
N GLY A 71 -13.17 -4.51 6.27
CA GLY A 71 -12.28 -3.37 6.11
C GLY A 71 -12.61 -2.20 7.05
N GLY A 72 -12.95 -1.07 6.46
CA GLY A 72 -13.16 0.23 7.09
C GLY A 72 -12.43 1.33 6.32
N LEU A 73 -12.16 2.46 6.94
CA LEU A 73 -11.22 3.44 6.38
C LEU A 73 -9.82 2.79 6.22
N PRO A 74 -8.96 3.26 5.31
CA PRO A 74 -7.70 2.60 4.98
C PRO A 74 -6.81 2.25 6.16
N ALA A 75 -6.66 3.16 7.13
CA ALA A 75 -5.90 2.88 8.37
C ALA A 75 -6.48 1.67 9.12
N ARG A 76 -7.81 1.66 9.33
CA ARG A 76 -8.52 0.57 10.03
C ARG A 76 -8.46 -0.74 9.24
N ALA A 77 -8.66 -0.68 7.92
CA ALA A 77 -8.60 -1.86 7.07
C ALA A 77 -7.21 -2.52 7.13
N ARG A 78 -6.13 -1.73 7.03
CA ARG A 78 -4.76 -2.23 7.17
C ARG A 78 -4.48 -2.79 8.57
N ASN A 79 -4.93 -2.13 9.64
CA ASN A 79 -4.81 -2.64 11.02
C ASN A 79 -5.60 -3.94 11.22
N ASN A 80 -6.80 -4.06 10.64
CA ASN A 80 -7.59 -5.29 10.70
C ASN A 80 -6.85 -6.44 10.04
N GLY A 81 -6.37 -6.27 8.80
CA GLY A 81 -5.59 -7.29 8.10
C GLY A 81 -4.32 -7.67 8.87
N PHE A 82 -3.68 -6.70 9.51
CA PHE A 82 -2.47 -6.95 10.30
C PHE A 82 -2.69 -7.94 11.46
N LYS A 83 -3.89 -8.08 11.99
CA LYS A 83 -4.20 -9.05 13.06
C LYS A 83 -3.91 -10.51 12.67
N LEU A 84 -3.94 -10.82 11.36
CA LEU A 84 -3.63 -12.16 10.83
C LEU A 84 -2.16 -12.32 10.38
N VAL A 85 -1.32 -11.27 10.52
CA VAL A 85 0.08 -11.30 10.11
C VAL A 85 0.92 -12.06 11.13
N THR A 86 1.57 -13.13 10.67
CA THR A 86 2.50 -13.94 11.48
C THR A 86 3.93 -13.94 10.95
N THR A 87 4.13 -13.43 9.73
CA THR A 87 5.42 -13.38 9.03
C THR A 87 6.31 -12.24 9.52
N PRO A 88 7.64 -12.32 9.30
CA PRO A 88 8.59 -11.26 9.69
C PRO A 88 8.32 -9.90 9.04
N TYR A 89 7.73 -9.89 7.86
CA TYR A 89 7.41 -8.68 7.09
C TYR A 89 5.93 -8.64 6.73
N VAL A 90 5.38 -7.44 6.62
CA VAL A 90 4.06 -7.19 6.08
C VAL A 90 4.16 -6.15 4.95
N LEU A 91 3.53 -6.46 3.84
CA LEU A 91 3.33 -5.51 2.74
C LEU A 91 1.90 -4.97 2.80
N PHE A 92 1.77 -3.67 3.06
CA PHE A 92 0.52 -2.96 2.82
C PHE A 92 0.53 -2.46 1.38
N MET A 93 -0.44 -2.88 0.59
CA MET A 93 -0.53 -2.57 -0.84
C MET A 93 -1.97 -2.17 -1.17
N ASP A 94 -2.16 -1.04 -1.85
CA ASP A 94 -3.50 -0.63 -2.27
C ASP A 94 -4.06 -1.56 -3.36
N ALA A 95 -5.39 -1.66 -3.44
CA ALA A 95 -6.10 -2.55 -4.36
C ALA A 95 -5.85 -2.24 -5.85
N ASP A 96 -5.34 -1.03 -6.15
CA ASP A 96 -5.05 -0.55 -7.51
C ASP A 96 -3.54 -0.51 -7.84
N ILE A 97 -2.72 -1.28 -7.12
CA ILE A 97 -1.28 -1.38 -7.38
C ILE A 97 -0.97 -2.62 -8.22
N PHE A 98 -0.39 -2.40 -9.38
CA PHE A 98 -0.06 -3.42 -10.37
C PHE A 98 1.43 -3.75 -10.36
N LEU A 99 1.77 -4.99 -10.09
CA LEU A 99 3.13 -5.53 -10.12
C LEU A 99 3.37 -6.19 -11.48
N LEU A 100 3.81 -5.41 -12.47
CA LEU A 100 3.96 -5.90 -13.85
C LEU A 100 5.21 -6.79 -14.02
N ASP A 101 6.30 -6.51 -13.29
CA ASP A 101 7.50 -7.35 -13.30
C ASP A 101 7.32 -8.48 -12.28
N SER A 102 7.63 -9.71 -12.66
CA SER A 102 7.42 -10.93 -11.84
C SER A 102 8.29 -10.98 -10.57
N ASP A 103 9.37 -10.22 -10.51
CA ASP A 103 10.36 -10.29 -9.43
C ASP A 103 10.25 -9.13 -8.42
N VAL A 104 9.22 -8.31 -8.49
CA VAL A 104 9.06 -7.14 -7.59
C VAL A 104 9.10 -7.60 -6.13
N LEU A 105 8.27 -8.58 -5.74
CA LEU A 105 8.17 -9.03 -4.35
C LEU A 105 9.47 -9.66 -3.85
N THR A 106 10.06 -10.57 -4.61
CA THR A 106 11.33 -11.23 -4.22
C THR A 106 12.46 -10.22 -4.07
N ASN A 107 12.53 -9.23 -4.97
CA ASN A 107 13.55 -8.19 -4.92
C ASN A 107 13.41 -7.32 -3.67
N VAL A 108 12.20 -6.80 -3.37
CA VAL A 108 12.02 -5.88 -2.22
C VAL A 108 12.11 -6.61 -0.88
N VAL A 109 11.60 -7.86 -0.77
CA VAL A 109 11.74 -8.68 0.44
C VAL A 109 13.19 -9.08 0.69
N SER A 110 13.95 -9.41 -0.36
CA SER A 110 15.39 -9.64 -0.24
C SER A 110 16.11 -8.40 0.29
N LYS A 111 15.77 -7.23 -0.23
CA LYS A 111 16.42 -5.96 0.13
C LYS A 111 16.12 -5.52 1.57
N ILE A 112 14.88 -5.55 2.03
CA ILE A 112 14.55 -5.19 3.41
C ILE A 112 15.28 -6.10 4.40
N LYS A 113 15.42 -7.40 4.06
CA LYS A 113 16.11 -8.38 4.87
C LYS A 113 17.63 -8.15 4.91
N THR A 114 18.27 -8.01 3.73
CA THR A 114 19.74 -7.92 3.63
C THR A 114 20.30 -6.60 4.15
N GLU A 115 19.55 -5.51 4.02
CA GLU A 115 19.94 -4.19 4.49
C GLU A 115 19.38 -3.86 5.88
N ASP A 116 18.69 -4.79 6.51
CA ASP A 116 18.10 -4.65 7.85
C ASP A 116 17.26 -3.37 8.01
N LEU A 117 16.41 -3.09 7.01
CA LEU A 117 15.54 -1.92 7.01
C LEU A 117 14.24 -2.17 7.77
N ASP A 118 13.62 -1.11 8.29
CA ASP A 118 12.32 -1.18 8.97
C ASP A 118 11.17 -0.91 8.00
N LEU A 119 11.39 -0.09 6.96
CA LEU A 119 10.38 0.26 5.96
C LEU A 119 11.04 0.40 4.58
N VAL A 120 10.39 -0.18 3.59
CA VAL A 120 10.76 -0.07 2.18
C VAL A 120 9.55 0.37 1.36
N SER A 121 9.77 1.28 0.43
CA SER A 121 8.84 1.64 -0.63
C SER A 121 9.50 1.51 -2.00
N VAL A 122 8.70 1.66 -3.03
CA VAL A 122 9.11 1.58 -4.43
C VAL A 122 8.61 2.79 -5.22
N ARG A 123 8.98 2.89 -6.48
CA ARG A 123 8.62 4.00 -7.36
C ARG A 123 7.27 3.73 -8.00
N LEU A 124 6.37 4.71 -7.94
CA LEU A 124 5.04 4.62 -8.53
C LEU A 124 5.02 5.24 -9.94
N ARG A 125 4.27 4.63 -10.85
CA ARG A 125 4.02 5.11 -12.21
C ARG A 125 2.55 4.90 -12.58
N SER A 126 2.10 5.67 -13.55
CA SER A 126 0.82 5.42 -14.20
C SER A 126 0.89 4.18 -15.08
N ASP A 127 -0.15 3.35 -15.06
CA ASP A 127 -0.25 2.13 -15.87
C ASP A 127 -0.43 2.42 -17.37
N ASN A 128 -0.98 3.58 -17.72
CA ASN A 128 -1.23 4.02 -19.09
C ASN A 128 -0.33 5.19 -19.55
N GLY A 129 0.59 5.65 -18.71
CA GLY A 129 1.51 6.75 -19.00
C GLY A 129 0.98 8.15 -18.69
N ASP A 130 -0.32 8.33 -18.50
CA ASP A 130 -0.93 9.62 -18.13
C ASP A 130 -0.38 10.11 -16.80
N TYR A 131 -0.18 11.42 -16.65
CA TYR A 131 0.32 12.04 -15.42
C TYR A 131 1.67 11.51 -14.91
N ASN A 132 2.45 10.78 -15.71
CA ASN A 132 3.76 10.25 -15.28
C ASN A 132 4.72 11.33 -14.78
N TYR A 133 4.58 12.58 -15.23
CA TYR A 133 5.36 13.70 -14.70
C TYR A 133 5.06 13.99 -13.23
N VAL A 134 3.80 13.80 -12.80
CA VAL A 134 3.38 13.95 -11.40
C VAL A 134 4.00 12.85 -10.54
N TYR A 135 3.89 11.60 -10.98
CA TYR A 135 4.51 10.46 -10.29
C TYR A 135 6.04 10.60 -10.18
N LYS A 136 6.70 11.19 -11.20
CA LYS A 136 8.14 11.53 -11.12
C LYS A 136 8.43 12.57 -10.05
N VAL A 137 7.59 13.58 -9.89
CA VAL A 137 7.74 14.57 -8.81
C VAL A 137 7.56 13.90 -7.44
N PHE A 138 6.54 13.08 -7.25
CA PHE A 138 6.36 12.31 -6.01
C PHE A 138 7.54 11.41 -5.70
N ASP A 139 8.08 10.71 -6.71
CA ASP A 139 9.26 9.88 -6.58
C ASP A 139 10.49 10.68 -6.09
N VAL A 140 10.73 11.84 -6.67
CA VAL A 140 11.81 12.74 -6.23
C VAL A 140 11.58 13.18 -4.77
N LEU A 141 10.38 13.63 -4.41
CA LEU A 141 10.05 14.05 -3.06
C LEU A 141 10.22 12.91 -2.05
N GLN A 142 9.73 11.71 -2.38
CA GLN A 142 9.86 10.53 -1.54
C GLN A 142 11.34 10.14 -1.33
N ARG A 143 12.16 10.23 -2.37
CA ARG A 143 13.61 9.97 -2.26
C ARG A 143 14.34 11.05 -1.48
N LEU A 144 14.00 12.31 -1.65
CA LEU A 144 14.56 13.41 -0.85
C LEU A 144 14.17 13.27 0.63
N SER A 145 12.99 12.72 0.92
CA SER A 145 12.54 12.50 2.30
C SER A 145 13.46 11.55 3.09
N MET A 146 14.19 10.64 2.42
CA MET A 146 15.20 9.81 3.06
C MET A 146 16.30 10.63 3.74
N LEU A 147 16.53 11.87 3.32
CA LEU A 147 17.54 12.75 3.91
C LEU A 147 17.02 13.55 5.11
N VAL A 148 15.69 13.72 5.22
CA VAL A 148 15.09 14.62 6.24
C VAL A 148 14.17 13.85 7.18
N SER A 149 13.08 13.31 6.68
CA SER A 149 12.09 12.56 7.45
C SER A 149 11.38 11.58 6.52
N PRO A 150 11.37 10.29 6.80
CA PRO A 150 10.75 9.29 5.94
C PRO A 150 9.33 9.67 5.51
N PHE A 151 9.10 9.59 4.23
CA PHE A 151 7.78 9.75 3.61
C PHE A 151 7.55 8.60 2.65
N CYS A 152 6.61 7.73 2.96
CA CYS A 152 6.21 6.60 2.15
C CYS A 152 4.82 6.84 1.58
N LEU A 153 4.63 6.60 0.29
CA LEU A 153 3.31 6.58 -0.32
C LEU A 153 2.58 5.28 0.05
N GLY A 154 1.32 5.39 0.45
CA GLY A 154 0.51 4.29 0.98
C GLY A 154 0.31 3.12 0.03
N GLY A 155 0.45 3.35 -1.28
CA GLY A 155 0.21 2.33 -2.30
C GLY A 155 1.12 1.09 -2.21
N PHE A 156 2.36 1.23 -1.65
CA PHE A 156 3.27 0.10 -1.47
C PHE A 156 4.21 0.35 -0.29
N MET A 157 3.95 -0.31 0.84
CA MET A 157 4.69 -0.15 2.10
C MET A 157 5.08 -1.52 2.65
N LEU A 158 6.32 -1.96 2.40
CA LEU A 158 6.86 -3.18 3.00
C LEU A 158 7.57 -2.83 4.31
N THR A 159 7.09 -3.35 5.44
CA THR A 159 7.63 -3.03 6.76
C THR A 159 7.92 -4.28 7.59
N LYS A 160 8.87 -4.19 8.54
CA LYS A 160 9.06 -5.21 9.56
C LYS A 160 7.81 -5.31 10.45
N THR A 161 7.30 -6.52 10.64
CA THR A 161 6.17 -6.80 11.53
C THR A 161 6.43 -6.35 12.96
N SER A 162 7.66 -6.55 13.45
CA SER A 162 8.07 -6.10 14.80
C SER A 162 8.04 -4.57 14.92
N LYS A 163 8.49 -3.85 13.88
CA LYS A 163 8.48 -2.38 13.88
C LYS A 163 7.06 -1.82 13.79
N PHE A 164 6.19 -2.45 13.00
CA PHE A 164 4.79 -2.06 12.93
C PHE A 164 4.08 -2.22 14.28
N LYS A 165 4.36 -3.33 15.00
CA LYS A 165 3.86 -3.54 16.37
C LYS A 165 4.40 -2.51 17.37
N GLU A 166 5.70 -2.20 17.28
CA GLU A 166 6.37 -1.21 18.16
C GLU A 166 5.75 0.19 18.03
N ILE A 167 5.40 0.60 16.80
CA ILE A 167 4.77 1.89 16.53
C ILE A 167 3.28 1.90 16.97
N GLY A 168 2.64 0.73 17.07
CA GLY A 168 1.23 0.60 17.40
C GLY A 168 0.29 0.61 16.19
N GLY A 169 0.83 0.41 14.98
CA GLY A 169 0.05 0.37 13.74
C GLY A 169 -0.23 1.74 13.13
N PHE A 170 -1.24 1.80 12.27
CA PHE A 170 -1.76 3.06 11.72
C PHE A 170 -2.72 3.73 12.72
N ASP A 171 -2.64 5.05 12.84
CA ASP A 171 -3.57 5.84 13.64
C ASP A 171 -4.94 5.93 12.94
N GLU A 172 -5.95 5.24 13.50
CA GLU A 172 -7.29 5.15 12.90
C GLU A 172 -8.11 6.44 13.01
N GLU A 173 -7.68 7.41 13.85
CA GLU A 173 -8.29 8.73 13.89
C GLU A 173 -7.88 9.61 12.69
N VAL A 174 -6.76 9.26 12.06
CA VAL A 174 -6.25 9.94 10.87
C VAL A 174 -7.00 9.44 9.63
N LYS A 175 -7.72 10.34 8.96
CA LYS A 175 -8.52 10.02 7.77
C LYS A 175 -7.76 10.24 6.46
N ILE A 176 -6.70 11.04 6.47
CA ILE A 176 -5.85 11.32 5.30
C ILE A 176 -4.38 11.25 5.69
N ALA A 177 -3.52 10.77 4.78
CA ALA A 177 -2.07 10.67 4.96
C ALA A 177 -1.65 9.82 6.19
N GLU A 178 -2.38 8.73 6.47
CA GLU A 178 -2.04 7.74 7.50
C GLU A 178 -0.69 7.08 7.22
N ASP A 179 -0.34 6.92 5.96
CA ASP A 179 0.94 6.45 5.46
C ASP A 179 2.10 7.36 5.87
N TYR A 180 1.92 8.68 5.74
CA TYR A 180 2.88 9.66 6.23
C TYR A 180 2.96 9.66 7.76
N ALA A 181 1.82 9.61 8.45
CA ALA A 181 1.78 9.57 9.91
C ALA A 181 2.54 8.36 10.48
N TYR A 182 2.50 7.21 9.78
CA TYR A 182 3.28 6.01 10.09
C TYR A 182 4.75 6.18 9.72
N SER A 183 5.05 6.51 8.46
CA SER A 183 6.41 6.50 7.92
C SER A 183 7.35 7.49 8.60
N LYS A 184 6.86 8.66 9.03
CA LYS A 184 7.67 9.67 9.76
C LYS A 184 8.24 9.18 11.10
N GLN A 185 7.71 8.07 11.66
CA GLN A 185 8.18 7.46 12.90
C GLN A 185 9.36 6.49 12.67
N ILE A 186 9.65 6.16 11.42
CA ILE A 186 10.79 5.31 11.04
C ILE A 186 12.07 6.14 11.04
N LYS A 187 13.16 5.56 11.52
CA LYS A 187 14.49 6.20 11.45
C LYS A 187 14.93 6.31 9.98
N ARG A 188 15.61 7.41 9.64
CA ARG A 188 16.06 7.69 8.26
C ARG A 188 16.93 6.59 7.65
N ASP A 189 17.88 6.09 8.44
CA ASP A 189 18.79 5.01 8.05
C ASP A 189 18.11 3.63 7.94
N LYS A 190 16.85 3.52 8.39
CA LYS A 190 16.03 2.32 8.33
C LYS A 190 14.90 2.41 7.29
N PHE A 191 14.87 3.47 6.46
CA PHE A 191 13.93 3.67 5.36
C PHE A 191 14.63 3.77 4.02
N LYS A 192 14.12 3.07 3.01
CA LYS A 192 14.57 3.20 1.62
C LYS A 192 13.44 3.15 0.60
N VAL A 193 13.65 3.90 -0.49
CA VAL A 193 12.85 3.81 -1.72
C VAL A 193 13.72 3.14 -2.79
N TYR A 194 13.32 1.95 -3.22
CA TYR A 194 14.07 1.20 -4.23
C TYR A 194 13.72 1.63 -5.66
N ASN A 195 14.67 1.41 -6.57
CA ASN A 195 14.50 1.68 -8.00
C ASN A 195 13.75 0.52 -8.69
N THR A 196 12.64 0.13 -8.11
CA THR A 196 11.67 -0.84 -8.64
C THR A 196 10.37 -0.11 -8.89
N PHE A 197 9.68 -0.43 -9.98
CA PHE A 197 8.44 0.25 -10.35
C PHE A 197 7.23 -0.62 -10.06
N VAL A 198 6.20 0.04 -9.54
CA VAL A 198 4.84 -0.48 -9.51
C VAL A 198 3.92 0.53 -10.20
N TYR A 199 2.77 0.08 -10.66
CA TYR A 199 1.90 0.86 -11.51
C TYR A 199 0.52 1.02 -10.87
N THR A 200 -0.16 2.15 -11.16
CA THR A 200 -1.51 2.45 -10.67
C THR A 200 -2.29 3.22 -11.73
N PRO A 201 -3.60 3.01 -11.85
CA PRO A 201 -4.44 3.85 -12.72
C PRO A 201 -4.46 5.29 -12.19
N PRO A 202 -4.32 6.31 -13.05
CA PRO A 202 -4.28 7.71 -12.60
C PRO A 202 -5.70 8.28 -12.36
N ARG A 203 -6.65 7.47 -11.84
CA ARG A 203 -8.06 7.82 -11.65
C ARG A 203 -8.24 9.08 -10.81
N ARG A 204 -7.58 9.14 -9.66
CA ARG A 204 -7.70 10.29 -8.74
C ARG A 204 -7.32 11.62 -9.39
N PHE A 205 -6.34 11.61 -10.30
CA PHE A 205 -5.97 12.82 -11.05
C PHE A 205 -6.99 13.16 -12.12
N LYS A 206 -7.66 12.15 -12.72
CA LYS A 206 -8.72 12.36 -13.71
C LYS A 206 -10.00 12.87 -13.05
N ASP A 207 -10.40 12.28 -11.92
CA ASP A 207 -11.68 12.56 -11.27
C ASP A 207 -11.65 13.86 -10.43
N LYS A 208 -10.64 14.02 -9.59
CA LYS A 208 -10.52 15.19 -8.68
C LYS A 208 -9.62 16.30 -9.23
N GLY A 209 -8.89 16.02 -10.29
CA GLY A 209 -7.99 16.96 -10.94
C GLY A 209 -6.65 17.13 -10.23
N LEU A 210 -5.64 17.51 -11.03
CA LEU A 210 -4.26 17.69 -10.56
C LEU A 210 -4.16 18.77 -9.47
N TRP A 211 -4.92 19.86 -9.62
CA TRP A 211 -4.89 20.99 -8.68
C TRP A 211 -5.36 20.60 -7.28
N TYR A 212 -6.43 19.82 -7.18
CA TYR A 212 -6.92 19.29 -5.92
C TYR A 212 -5.87 18.44 -5.21
N MET A 213 -5.26 17.48 -5.92
CA MET A 213 -4.24 16.61 -5.38
C MET A 213 -2.98 17.38 -4.94
N THR A 214 -2.56 18.38 -5.72
CA THR A 214 -1.43 19.25 -5.36
C THR A 214 -1.73 20.06 -4.09
N LYS A 215 -2.93 20.65 -3.99
CA LYS A 215 -3.37 21.41 -2.81
C LYS A 215 -3.42 20.53 -1.56
N LEU A 216 -3.92 19.30 -1.69
CA LEU A 216 -3.96 18.32 -0.59
C LEU A 216 -2.56 17.99 -0.10
N MET A 217 -1.63 17.72 -1.03
CA MET A 217 -0.24 17.41 -0.70
C MET A 217 0.47 18.60 -0.01
N ILE A 218 0.38 19.80 -0.57
CA ILE A 218 0.98 20.99 0.03
C ILE A 218 0.36 21.26 1.41
N GLY A 219 -0.96 21.13 1.52
CA GLY A 219 -1.68 21.28 2.78
C GLY A 219 -1.20 20.30 3.84
N SER A 220 -0.98 19.03 3.47
CA SER A 220 -0.45 18.00 4.37
C SER A 220 0.97 18.30 4.82
N LEU A 221 1.83 18.80 3.92
CA LEU A 221 3.19 19.21 4.25
C LEU A 221 3.24 20.40 5.20
N LEU A 222 2.42 21.41 4.96
CA LEU A 222 2.34 22.61 5.81
C LEU A 222 1.75 22.30 7.20
N ASN A 223 0.83 21.35 7.28
CA ASN A 223 0.16 20.95 8.52
C ASN A 223 0.73 19.68 9.16
N LYS A 224 1.95 19.27 8.81
CA LYS A 224 2.57 18.02 9.24
C LYS A 224 2.55 17.73 10.75
N ASN A 225 2.44 18.78 11.58
CA ASN A 225 2.37 18.70 13.04
C ASN A 225 0.96 18.93 13.59
N ASN A 226 -0.03 19.22 12.74
CA ASN A 226 -1.40 19.50 13.15
C ASN A 226 -2.26 18.23 13.00
N LYS A 227 -2.46 17.48 14.08
CA LYS A 227 -3.25 16.24 14.07
C LYS A 227 -4.71 16.47 13.63
N GLU A 228 -5.33 17.57 14.02
CA GLU A 228 -6.72 17.88 13.67
C GLU A 228 -6.91 18.04 12.16
N TYR A 229 -5.91 18.59 11.45
CA TYR A 229 -5.92 18.68 10.00
C TYR A 229 -6.11 17.32 9.32
N PHE A 230 -5.48 16.26 9.85
CA PHE A 230 -5.53 14.92 9.29
C PHE A 230 -6.78 14.13 9.71
N LYS A 231 -7.48 14.56 10.75
CA LYS A 231 -8.76 13.96 11.19
C LYS A 231 -9.96 14.44 10.36
N ASP A 232 -9.86 15.58 9.70
CA ASP A 232 -10.97 16.22 8.99
C ASP A 232 -11.36 15.53 7.66
N GLY A 233 -10.60 14.56 7.18
CA GLY A 233 -10.91 13.76 5.98
C GLY A 233 -11.12 14.51 4.66
N LYS A 234 -11.51 15.79 4.67
CA LYS A 234 -11.64 16.75 3.56
C LYS A 234 -12.27 16.19 2.28
N ASP A 235 -13.32 15.40 2.39
CA ASP A 235 -13.99 14.72 1.28
C ASP A 235 -13.06 13.86 0.40
N TYR A 236 -11.94 13.41 0.97
CA TYR A 236 -10.94 12.63 0.24
C TYR A 236 -11.48 11.25 -0.17
N TRP A 237 -12.37 10.69 0.66
CA TRP A 237 -12.94 9.36 0.49
C TRP A 237 -14.40 9.38 -0.03
N SER A 238 -14.95 10.58 -0.32
CA SER A 238 -16.28 10.76 -0.93
C SER A 238 -16.26 10.55 -2.44
#